data_1b5e477e869ae89f272b5d91003e2e09
#
_entry.id   1b5e477e869ae89f272b5d91003e2e09
#
_cell.length_a   1.000
_cell.length_b   1.000
_cell.length_c   1.000
_cell.angle_alpha   90.00
_cell.angle_beta   90.00
_cell.angle_gamma   90.00
#
_symmetry.space_group_name_H-M   'P 1'
#
loop_
_entity.id
_entity.type
_entity.pdbx_description
1 polymer ?
#
loop_
_entity_poly.entity_id
_entity_poly.type
_entity_poly.pdbx_seq_one_letter_code
_entity_poly.pdbx_strand_id
1 'polypeptide(L)'
;RSKWNVCSYVLLDTEPLIVEDFYKDPDWAEHPYIKSGDAPHSYAGFPVVNKDNYVLGTLCLFNTDPKRISESQEDLIKRIARNIAHLLDLQVEQRSLTAEKIIKAADILSSEISEASLVDFKNLLLLEAELPINPEETERLQRDGFCELNGARKITLTSKGRQLIQSMGITPKPMKRIKVTGNDAAELIDKIFEELQ
;
A
#
# COMPACT_ATOMS: atom_id res chain seq x y z
N ARG A 1 11.18 19.94 11.88
CA ARG A 1 11.93 19.62 10.66
C ARG A 1 13.41 19.78 10.96
N SER A 2 14.24 18.78 10.62
CA SER A 2 15.68 18.87 10.83
C SER A 2 16.25 19.95 9.93
N LYS A 3 17.07 20.85 10.48
CA LYS A 3 17.82 21.87 9.71
C LYS A 3 18.79 21.24 8.67
N TRP A 4 18.98 19.93 8.75
CA TRP A 4 19.92 19.14 7.96
C TRP A 4 19.27 18.36 6.81
N ASN A 5 17.95 18.50 6.59
CA ASN A 5 17.22 17.70 5.60
C ASN A 5 16.91 18.54 4.36
N VAL A 6 17.75 18.43 3.34
CA VAL A 6 17.55 19.09 2.03
C VAL A 6 16.24 18.66 1.37
N CYS A 7 15.83 17.39 1.51
CA CYS A 7 14.59 16.89 0.93
C CYS A 7 13.35 17.63 1.46
N SER A 8 13.42 18.25 2.65
CA SER A 8 12.30 19.03 3.18
C SER A 8 11.99 20.29 2.40
N TYR A 9 12.97 20.82 1.65
CA TYR A 9 12.75 21.97 0.77
C TYR A 9 11.94 21.59 -0.48
N VAL A 10 12.14 20.38 -1.00
CA VAL A 10 11.37 19.85 -2.12
C VAL A 10 9.88 19.69 -1.78
N LEU A 11 9.54 19.50 -0.48
CA LEU A 11 8.15 19.41 -0.04
C LEU A 11 7.40 20.76 -0.05
N LEU A 12 8.10 21.86 -0.29
CA LEU A 12 7.53 23.20 -0.25
C LEU A 12 7.00 23.65 -1.61
N ASP A 13 7.37 22.93 -2.68
CA ASP A 13 7.03 23.28 -4.05
C ASP A 13 6.64 22.02 -4.84
N THR A 14 5.99 22.21 -5.99
CA THR A 14 5.68 21.16 -6.96
C THR A 14 6.75 21.01 -8.04
N GLU A 15 7.73 21.93 -8.06
CA GLU A 15 8.86 21.89 -8.99
C GLU A 15 10.07 21.16 -8.38
N PRO A 16 10.92 20.54 -9.21
CA PRO A 16 12.13 19.88 -8.74
C PRO A 16 13.15 20.87 -8.17
N LEU A 17 13.88 20.44 -7.14
CA LEU A 17 15.07 21.11 -6.65
C LEU A 17 16.31 20.39 -7.21
N ILE A 18 17.06 21.06 -8.09
CA ILE A 18 18.25 20.50 -8.74
C ILE A 18 19.44 21.39 -8.41
N VAL A 19 20.46 20.82 -7.79
CA VAL A 19 21.71 21.49 -7.41
C VAL A 19 22.90 20.69 -7.95
N GLU A 20 23.69 21.29 -8.84
CA GLU A 20 24.81 20.61 -9.50
C GLU A 20 26.03 20.46 -8.57
N ASP A 21 26.29 21.44 -7.71
CA ASP A 21 27.35 21.43 -6.70
C ASP A 21 26.98 22.30 -5.51
N PHE A 22 26.54 21.68 -4.41
CA PHE A 22 26.15 22.39 -3.19
C PHE A 22 27.23 23.31 -2.62
N TYR A 23 28.50 22.95 -2.79
CA TYR A 23 29.61 23.72 -2.21
C TYR A 23 29.93 24.98 -3.03
N LYS A 24 29.45 25.06 -4.27
CA LYS A 24 29.64 26.22 -5.15
C LYS A 24 28.33 26.99 -5.42
N ASP A 25 27.20 26.42 -5.04
CA ASP A 25 25.90 27.03 -5.23
C ASP A 25 25.72 28.21 -4.25
N PRO A 26 25.42 29.43 -4.71
CA PRO A 26 25.33 30.61 -3.87
C PRO A 26 24.22 30.53 -2.82
N ASP A 27 23.14 29.80 -3.10
CA ASP A 27 22.00 29.66 -2.20
C ASP A 27 22.24 28.58 -1.12
N TRP A 28 23.14 27.64 -1.39
CA TRP A 28 23.35 26.45 -0.55
C TRP A 28 24.71 26.40 0.15
N ALA A 29 25.78 27.01 -0.38
CA ALA A 29 27.12 26.93 0.17
C ALA A 29 27.19 27.35 1.65
N GLU A 30 26.37 28.33 2.04
CA GLU A 30 26.29 28.84 3.42
C GLU A 30 25.36 27.99 4.34
N HIS A 31 24.64 27.03 3.79
CA HIS A 31 23.72 26.18 4.57
C HIS A 31 24.49 25.35 5.60
N PRO A 32 24.05 25.25 6.89
CA PRO A 32 24.78 24.56 7.94
C PRO A 32 25.11 23.10 7.62
N TYR A 33 24.24 22.40 6.89
CA TYR A 33 24.47 21.03 6.46
C TYR A 33 25.61 20.92 5.43
N ILE A 34 25.72 21.86 4.52
CA ILE A 34 26.80 21.89 3.52
C ILE A 34 28.13 22.25 4.20
N LYS A 35 28.11 23.23 5.12
CA LYS A 35 29.30 23.61 5.92
C LYS A 35 29.81 22.52 6.84
N SER A 36 29.03 21.53 7.22
CA SER A 36 29.51 20.39 8.00
C SER A 36 30.49 19.50 7.24
N GLY A 37 30.49 19.58 5.90
CA GLY A 37 31.35 18.76 5.05
C GLY A 37 30.81 17.33 4.80
N ASP A 38 29.67 16.97 5.40
CA ASP A 38 29.06 15.63 5.27
C ASP A 38 28.01 15.56 4.16
N ALA A 39 27.72 16.69 3.49
CA ALA A 39 26.73 16.75 2.44
C ALA A 39 27.24 16.14 1.12
N PRO A 40 26.37 15.56 0.29
CA PRO A 40 26.73 15.19 -1.07
C PRO A 40 27.11 16.44 -1.88
N HIS A 41 27.84 16.28 -2.98
CA HIS A 41 28.16 17.39 -3.86
C HIS A 41 26.95 17.81 -4.70
N SER A 42 26.25 16.87 -5.30
CA SER A 42 25.09 17.19 -6.14
C SER A 42 23.80 16.53 -5.62
N TYR A 43 22.70 17.15 -5.92
CA TYR A 43 21.37 16.76 -5.49
C TYR A 43 20.31 17.05 -6.56
N ALA A 44 19.38 16.13 -6.72
CA ALA A 44 18.18 16.36 -7.50
C ALA A 44 16.99 15.74 -6.76
N GLY A 45 16.10 16.58 -6.25
CA GLY A 45 14.87 16.21 -5.57
C GLY A 45 13.66 16.48 -6.41
N PHE A 46 12.81 15.47 -6.59
CA PHE A 46 11.59 15.56 -7.38
C PHE A 46 10.40 15.34 -6.45
N PRO A 47 9.45 16.27 -6.40
CA PRO A 47 8.27 16.11 -5.57
C PRO A 47 7.35 15.01 -6.14
N VAL A 48 6.82 14.21 -5.25
CA VAL A 48 5.79 13.21 -5.55
C VAL A 48 4.44 13.88 -5.30
N VAL A 49 3.81 14.37 -6.37
CA VAL A 49 2.59 15.18 -6.32
C VAL A 49 1.39 14.32 -6.71
N ASN A 50 0.37 14.25 -5.86
CA ASN A 50 -0.85 13.49 -6.10
C ASN A 50 -1.84 14.23 -7.03
N LYS A 51 -2.95 13.58 -7.36
CA LYS A 51 -4.00 14.16 -8.22
C LYS A 51 -4.66 15.42 -7.66
N ASP A 52 -4.63 15.60 -6.34
CA ASP A 52 -5.20 16.74 -5.63
C ASP A 52 -4.16 17.87 -5.42
N ASN A 53 -3.00 17.76 -6.07
CA ASN A 53 -1.89 18.70 -6.02
C ASN A 53 -1.20 18.82 -4.64
N TYR A 54 -1.26 17.75 -3.82
CA TYR A 54 -0.50 17.67 -2.59
C TYR A 54 0.83 16.97 -2.81
N VAL A 55 1.91 17.54 -2.27
CA VAL A 55 3.23 16.89 -2.25
C VAL A 55 3.26 15.85 -1.15
N LEU A 56 3.22 14.58 -1.55
CA LEU A 56 3.20 13.41 -0.64
C LEU A 56 4.59 13.04 -0.12
N GLY A 57 5.63 13.38 -0.88
CA GLY A 57 7.00 13.01 -0.59
C GLY A 57 7.96 13.47 -1.67
N THR A 58 9.19 12.97 -1.62
CA THR A 58 10.25 13.32 -2.57
C THR A 58 10.95 12.08 -3.10
N LEU A 59 11.28 12.08 -4.40
CA LEU A 59 12.21 11.16 -5.02
C LEU A 59 13.55 11.87 -5.18
N CYS A 60 14.58 11.45 -4.44
CA CYS A 60 15.84 12.16 -4.37
C CYS A 60 16.99 11.34 -4.96
N LEU A 61 17.82 12.01 -5.72
CA LEU A 61 19.11 11.53 -6.21
C LEU A 61 20.21 12.41 -5.65
N PHE A 62 21.33 11.82 -5.27
CA PHE A 62 22.50 12.55 -4.83
C PHE A 62 23.78 11.83 -5.24
N ASN A 63 24.85 12.59 -5.40
CA ASN A 63 26.15 12.07 -5.77
C ASN A 63 27.26 12.73 -4.92
N THR A 64 28.34 12.00 -4.72
CA THR A 64 29.56 12.46 -4.04
C THR A 64 30.40 13.42 -4.90
N ASP A 65 30.13 13.49 -6.19
CA ASP A 65 30.81 14.39 -7.13
C ASP A 65 29.80 15.41 -7.70
N PRO A 66 30.26 16.61 -8.09
CA PRO A 66 29.45 17.56 -8.82
C PRO A 66 28.89 16.91 -10.09
N LYS A 67 27.59 16.98 -10.27
CA LYS A 67 26.93 16.33 -11.43
C LYS A 67 25.71 17.10 -11.88
N ARG A 68 25.67 17.35 -13.19
CA ARG A 68 24.48 17.83 -13.87
C ARG A 68 23.65 16.69 -14.39
N ILE A 69 22.35 16.74 -14.19
CA ILE A 69 21.40 15.84 -14.86
C ILE A 69 20.99 16.44 -16.20
N SER A 70 20.81 15.59 -17.22
CA SER A 70 20.31 16.03 -18.53
C SER A 70 18.79 16.18 -18.49
N GLU A 71 18.25 16.97 -19.42
CA GLU A 71 16.81 17.15 -19.58
C GLU A 71 16.06 15.81 -19.72
N SER A 72 16.64 14.87 -20.48
CA SER A 72 16.05 13.53 -20.65
C SER A 72 16.03 12.70 -19.36
N GLN A 73 17.05 12.85 -18.49
CA GLN A 73 17.07 12.22 -17.18
C GLN A 73 16.05 12.89 -16.23
N GLU A 74 15.96 14.21 -16.26
CA GLU A 74 14.97 14.96 -15.49
C GLU A 74 13.55 14.53 -15.85
N ASP A 75 13.22 14.46 -17.14
CA ASP A 75 11.92 14.00 -17.63
C ASP A 75 11.60 12.56 -17.22
N LEU A 76 12.61 11.69 -17.26
CA LEU A 76 12.45 10.31 -16.81
C LEU A 76 12.09 10.26 -15.31
N ILE A 77 12.81 11.02 -14.48
CA ILE A 77 12.60 11.01 -13.03
C ILE A 77 11.25 11.66 -12.69
N LYS A 78 10.85 12.73 -13.36
CA LYS A 78 9.51 13.34 -13.24
C LYS A 78 8.40 12.33 -13.55
N ARG A 79 8.58 11.50 -14.59
CA ARG A 79 7.60 10.42 -14.90
C ARG A 79 7.55 9.36 -13.81
N ILE A 80 8.70 8.97 -13.26
CA ILE A 80 8.76 8.01 -12.15
C ILE A 80 8.05 8.58 -10.93
N ALA A 81 8.32 9.84 -10.56
CA ALA A 81 7.66 10.50 -9.43
C ALA A 81 6.12 10.55 -9.59
N ARG A 82 5.63 10.86 -10.80
CA ARG A 82 4.19 10.83 -11.12
C ARG A 82 3.59 9.43 -11.01
N ASN A 83 4.31 8.40 -11.48
CA ASN A 83 3.84 7.02 -11.37
C ASN A 83 3.77 6.57 -9.90
N ILE A 84 4.74 6.97 -9.07
CA ILE A 84 4.71 6.71 -7.63
C ILE A 84 3.48 7.37 -6.99
N ALA A 85 3.21 8.64 -7.31
CA ALA A 85 2.05 9.35 -6.80
C ALA A 85 0.73 8.64 -7.19
N HIS A 86 0.62 8.24 -8.45
CA HIS A 86 -0.56 7.50 -8.93
C HIS A 86 -0.76 6.16 -8.20
N LEU A 87 0.32 5.41 -7.96
CA LEU A 87 0.25 4.15 -7.19
C LEU A 87 -0.20 4.40 -5.75
N LEU A 88 0.27 5.48 -5.13
CA LEU A 88 -0.16 5.86 -3.78
C LEU A 88 -1.65 6.24 -3.74
N ASP A 89 -2.13 7.03 -4.71
CA ASP A 89 -3.54 7.36 -4.84
C ASP A 89 -4.41 6.10 -5.00
N LEU A 90 -4.02 5.17 -5.88
CA LEU A 90 -4.71 3.90 -6.06
C LEU A 90 -4.76 3.07 -4.76
N GLN A 91 -3.67 3.06 -3.98
CA GLN A 91 -3.66 2.35 -2.69
C GLN A 91 -4.64 2.96 -1.68
N VAL A 92 -4.73 4.29 -1.63
CA VAL A 92 -5.68 5.00 -0.76
C VAL A 92 -7.11 4.68 -1.19
N GLU A 93 -7.41 4.75 -2.48
CA GLU A 93 -8.72 4.41 -3.03
C GLU A 93 -9.12 2.96 -2.72
N GLN A 94 -8.21 2.00 -2.91
CA GLN A 94 -8.47 0.61 -2.56
C GLN A 94 -8.78 0.41 -1.08
N ARG A 95 -8.06 1.11 -0.19
CA ARG A 95 -8.30 1.03 1.25
C ARG A 95 -9.67 1.62 1.62
N SER A 96 -10.04 2.73 1.03
CA SER A 96 -11.35 3.36 1.24
C SER A 96 -12.48 2.42 0.81
N LEU A 97 -12.41 1.89 -0.41
CA LEU A 97 -13.39 0.93 -0.92
C LEU A 97 -13.49 -0.33 -0.07
N THR A 98 -12.37 -0.79 0.51
CA THR A 98 -12.36 -1.95 1.41
C THR A 98 -13.07 -1.64 2.73
N ALA A 99 -12.84 -0.46 3.32
CA ALA A 99 -13.50 -0.03 4.54
C ALA A 99 -15.01 0.11 4.35
N GLU A 100 -15.45 0.74 3.27
CA GLU A 100 -16.88 0.86 2.93
C GLU A 100 -17.55 -0.52 2.76
N LYS A 101 -16.88 -1.46 2.09
CA LYS A 101 -17.38 -2.83 1.95
C LYS A 101 -17.51 -3.55 3.28
N ILE A 102 -16.54 -3.36 4.19
CA ILE A 102 -16.58 -3.96 5.53
C ILE A 102 -17.74 -3.38 6.34
N ILE A 103 -17.93 -2.06 6.32
CA ILE A 103 -19.03 -1.38 7.01
C ILE A 103 -20.37 -1.90 6.48
N LYS A 104 -20.55 -1.90 5.16
CA LYS A 104 -21.78 -2.41 4.53
C LYS A 104 -22.05 -3.88 4.88
N ALA A 105 -21.02 -4.70 4.90
CA ALA A 105 -21.17 -6.10 5.27
C ALA A 105 -21.53 -6.29 6.76
N ALA A 106 -20.97 -5.46 7.65
CA ALA A 106 -21.33 -5.48 9.06
C ALA A 106 -22.79 -5.05 9.29
N ASP A 107 -23.28 -4.05 8.53
CA ASP A 107 -24.67 -3.61 8.57
C ASP A 107 -25.62 -4.73 8.12
N ILE A 108 -25.30 -5.41 7.01
CA ILE A 108 -26.07 -6.55 6.51
C ILE A 108 -26.09 -7.69 7.54
N LEU A 109 -24.91 -8.02 8.11
CA LEU A 109 -24.82 -9.06 9.11
C LEU A 109 -25.70 -8.75 10.33
N SER A 110 -25.64 -7.50 10.81
CA SER A 110 -26.42 -7.04 11.97
C SER A 110 -27.94 -7.02 11.72
N SER A 111 -28.36 -6.90 10.45
CA SER A 111 -29.77 -6.99 10.08
C SER A 111 -30.29 -8.42 10.03
N GLU A 112 -29.43 -9.40 9.74
CA GLU A 112 -29.80 -10.81 9.56
C GLU A 112 -29.58 -11.65 10.82
N ILE A 113 -28.65 -11.25 11.67
CA ILE A 113 -28.30 -11.96 12.92
C ILE A 113 -28.48 -11.01 14.10
N SER A 114 -29.44 -11.31 14.95
CA SER A 114 -29.63 -10.55 16.21
C SER A 114 -28.40 -10.68 17.09
N GLU A 115 -27.88 -9.55 17.59
CA GLU A 115 -26.66 -9.49 18.41
C GLU A 115 -25.42 -10.06 17.72
N ALA A 116 -25.33 -9.90 16.38
CA ALA A 116 -24.15 -10.30 15.63
C ALA A 116 -22.85 -9.70 16.20
N SER A 117 -21.81 -10.51 16.25
CA SER A 117 -20.50 -10.11 16.77
C SER A 117 -19.44 -10.14 15.66
N LEU A 118 -18.29 -9.50 15.93
CA LEU A 118 -17.12 -9.63 15.05
C LEU A 118 -16.62 -11.07 14.93
N VAL A 119 -16.89 -11.93 15.93
CA VAL A 119 -16.55 -13.35 15.87
C VAL A 119 -17.43 -14.07 14.85
N ASP A 120 -18.74 -13.76 14.81
CA ASP A 120 -19.65 -14.32 13.81
C ASP A 120 -19.23 -13.90 12.40
N PHE A 121 -18.91 -12.61 12.21
CA PHE A 121 -18.40 -12.09 10.94
C PHE A 121 -17.11 -12.79 10.50
N LYS A 122 -16.12 -12.90 11.40
CA LYS A 122 -14.85 -13.60 11.16
C LYS A 122 -15.11 -15.06 10.74
N ASN A 123 -15.96 -15.76 11.47
CA ASN A 123 -16.20 -17.18 11.24
C ASN A 123 -16.94 -17.44 9.91
N LEU A 124 -17.88 -16.59 9.52
CA LEU A 124 -18.49 -16.64 8.20
C LEU A 124 -17.45 -16.52 7.07
N LEU A 125 -16.52 -15.55 7.20
CA LEU A 125 -15.47 -15.35 6.21
C LEU A 125 -14.46 -16.51 6.18
N LEU A 126 -14.11 -17.08 7.34
CA LEU A 126 -13.24 -18.26 7.42
C LEU A 126 -13.90 -19.48 6.79
N LEU A 127 -15.21 -19.69 7.02
CA LEU A 127 -15.97 -20.79 6.42
C LEU A 127 -16.04 -20.68 4.91
N GLU A 128 -16.27 -19.47 4.38
CA GLU A 128 -16.27 -19.22 2.92
C GLU A 128 -14.90 -19.44 2.29
N ALA A 129 -13.83 -19.08 3.01
CA ALA A 129 -12.45 -19.30 2.58
C ALA A 129 -11.95 -20.74 2.79
N GLU A 130 -12.79 -21.63 3.33
CA GLU A 130 -12.44 -23.02 3.72
C GLU A 130 -11.25 -23.08 4.69
N LEU A 131 -11.07 -22.06 5.52
CA LEU A 131 -10.01 -21.99 6.52
C LEU A 131 -10.46 -22.62 7.84
N PRO A 132 -9.50 -23.11 8.67
CA PRO A 132 -9.80 -23.67 9.98
C PRO A 132 -10.53 -22.68 10.89
N ILE A 133 -11.55 -23.16 11.59
CA ILE A 133 -12.33 -22.39 12.57
C ILE A 133 -12.39 -23.12 13.91
N ASN A 134 -12.66 -22.36 14.98
CA ASN A 134 -12.99 -22.95 16.27
C ASN A 134 -14.49 -23.29 16.32
N PRO A 135 -14.88 -24.58 16.47
CA PRO A 135 -16.29 -24.98 16.50
C PRO A 135 -17.11 -24.28 17.60
N GLU A 136 -16.51 -24.04 18.77
CA GLU A 136 -17.18 -23.38 19.90
C GLU A 136 -17.59 -21.94 19.57
N GLU A 137 -16.85 -21.26 18.71
CA GLU A 137 -17.17 -19.89 18.28
C GLU A 137 -18.30 -19.82 17.24
N THR A 138 -18.85 -20.94 16.78
CA THR A 138 -19.87 -21.00 15.71
C THR A 138 -21.26 -21.36 16.19
N GLU A 139 -21.48 -21.55 17.50
CA GLU A 139 -22.77 -21.99 18.07
C GLU A 139 -23.94 -21.11 17.63
N ARG A 140 -23.75 -19.79 17.60
CA ARG A 140 -24.78 -18.83 17.15
C ARG A 140 -25.10 -19.04 15.68
N LEU A 141 -24.09 -19.11 14.83
CA LEU A 141 -24.26 -19.31 13.38
C LEU A 141 -24.93 -20.66 13.07
N GLN A 142 -24.66 -21.69 13.87
CA GLN A 142 -25.32 -23.00 13.75
C GLN A 142 -26.78 -22.90 14.19
N ARG A 143 -27.06 -22.31 15.35
CA ARG A 143 -28.42 -22.11 15.87
C ARG A 143 -29.30 -21.33 14.87
N ASP A 144 -28.75 -20.28 14.26
CA ASP A 144 -29.47 -19.43 13.33
C ASP A 144 -29.46 -19.97 11.89
N GLY A 145 -28.85 -21.14 11.68
CA GLY A 145 -28.89 -21.92 10.43
C GLY A 145 -27.98 -21.40 9.31
N PHE A 146 -26.92 -20.62 9.64
CA PHE A 146 -25.95 -20.12 8.66
C PHE A 146 -24.81 -21.11 8.39
N CYS A 147 -24.52 -21.98 9.33
CA CYS A 147 -23.59 -23.09 9.14
C CYS A 147 -24.09 -24.35 9.83
N GLU A 148 -23.55 -25.50 9.44
CA GLU A 148 -23.95 -26.81 9.96
C GLU A 148 -22.74 -27.74 10.09
N LEU A 149 -22.84 -28.69 11.01
CA LEU A 149 -21.86 -29.77 11.17
C LEU A 149 -22.21 -30.88 10.14
N ASN A 150 -21.33 -31.10 9.19
CA ASN A 150 -21.50 -32.19 8.21
C ASN A 150 -21.17 -33.55 8.79
N GLY A 151 -21.49 -34.64 8.03
CA GLY A 151 -21.24 -36.01 8.43
C GLY A 151 -19.76 -36.36 8.69
N ALA A 152 -18.82 -35.54 8.22
CA ALA A 152 -17.39 -35.67 8.47
C ALA A 152 -16.92 -34.85 9.72
N ARG A 153 -17.84 -34.37 10.54
CA ARG A 153 -17.59 -33.48 11.69
C ARG A 153 -16.87 -32.18 11.34
N LYS A 154 -17.04 -31.71 10.12
CA LYS A 154 -16.55 -30.40 9.65
C LYS A 154 -17.71 -29.41 9.60
N ILE A 155 -17.52 -28.21 10.11
CA ILE A 155 -18.51 -27.15 9.99
C ILE A 155 -18.41 -26.56 8.57
N THR A 156 -19.55 -26.40 7.93
CA THR A 156 -19.68 -25.87 6.56
C THR A 156 -20.83 -24.88 6.49
N LEU A 157 -20.77 -23.95 5.52
CA LEU A 157 -21.85 -23.02 5.28
C LEU A 157 -23.08 -23.74 4.70
N THR A 158 -24.23 -23.38 5.20
CA THR A 158 -25.52 -23.74 4.59
C THR A 158 -25.79 -22.89 3.35
N SER A 159 -26.86 -23.17 2.62
CA SER A 159 -27.34 -22.30 1.53
C SER A 159 -27.65 -20.87 2.02
N LYS A 160 -28.24 -20.77 3.23
CA LYS A 160 -28.54 -19.48 3.89
C LYS A 160 -27.24 -18.71 4.21
N GLY A 161 -26.22 -19.40 4.74
CA GLY A 161 -24.93 -18.79 5.02
C GLY A 161 -24.23 -18.26 3.77
N ARG A 162 -24.25 -19.01 2.68
CA ARG A 162 -23.68 -18.58 1.40
C ARG A 162 -24.41 -17.37 0.81
N GLN A 163 -25.75 -17.35 0.88
CA GLN A 163 -26.54 -16.20 0.45
C GLN A 163 -26.22 -14.94 1.26
N LEU A 164 -26.06 -15.07 2.57
CA LEU A 164 -25.64 -13.94 3.42
C LEU A 164 -24.29 -13.38 3.00
N ILE A 165 -23.27 -14.23 2.82
CA ILE A 165 -21.94 -13.79 2.36
C ILE A 165 -22.01 -13.13 1.00
N GLN A 166 -22.80 -13.67 0.07
CA GLN A 166 -23.01 -13.08 -1.23
C GLN A 166 -23.66 -11.68 -1.14
N SER A 167 -24.64 -11.49 -0.25
CA SER A 167 -25.28 -10.18 -0.04
C SER A 167 -24.33 -9.16 0.57
N MET A 168 -23.42 -9.60 1.45
CA MET A 168 -22.37 -8.75 2.02
C MET A 168 -21.36 -8.26 0.96
N GLY A 169 -21.23 -8.93 -0.18
CA GLY A 169 -20.34 -8.55 -1.27
C GLY A 169 -18.86 -8.68 -0.93
N ILE A 170 -18.52 -9.49 0.08
CA ILE A 170 -17.14 -9.79 0.49
C ILE A 170 -16.80 -11.20 0.07
N THR A 171 -15.79 -11.34 -0.79
CA THR A 171 -15.23 -12.65 -1.14
C THR A 171 -13.83 -12.72 -0.54
N PRO A 172 -13.62 -13.50 0.53
CA PRO A 172 -12.29 -13.67 1.11
C PRO A 172 -11.42 -14.43 0.10
N LYS A 173 -10.36 -13.78 -0.37
CA LYS A 173 -9.32 -14.44 -1.15
C LYS A 173 -8.17 -14.74 -0.21
N PRO A 174 -7.82 -16.01 0.03
CA PRO A 174 -6.63 -16.34 0.79
C PRO A 174 -5.41 -15.78 0.06
N MET A 175 -4.71 -14.82 0.67
CA MET A 175 -3.45 -14.34 0.13
C MET A 175 -2.41 -15.44 0.24
N LYS A 176 -2.02 -16.04 -0.87
CA LYS A 176 -0.82 -16.87 -0.94
C LYS A 176 0.38 -15.95 -0.75
N ARG A 177 0.98 -15.98 0.43
CA ARG A 177 2.29 -15.34 0.64
C ARG A 177 3.34 -16.20 -0.03
N ILE A 178 3.86 -15.76 -1.17
CA ILE A 178 5.05 -16.35 -1.77
C ILE A 178 6.23 -15.81 -0.96
N LYS A 179 6.96 -16.71 -0.28
CA LYS A 179 8.26 -16.37 0.27
C LYS A 179 9.24 -16.36 -0.89
N VAL A 180 9.63 -15.17 -1.32
CA VAL A 180 10.71 -15.00 -2.31
C VAL A 180 12.02 -15.01 -1.51
N THR A 181 12.86 -16.02 -1.71
CA THR A 181 14.22 -16.07 -1.16
C THR A 181 15.17 -15.33 -2.11
N GLY A 182 16.35 -14.90 -1.62
CA GLY A 182 17.20 -13.95 -2.35
C GLY A 182 17.50 -14.26 -3.82
N ASN A 183 17.72 -15.53 -4.17
CA ASN A 183 17.95 -15.93 -5.58
C ASN A 183 16.65 -15.89 -6.41
N ASP A 184 15.53 -16.27 -5.82
CA ASP A 184 14.21 -16.24 -6.49
C ASP A 184 13.75 -14.80 -6.76
N ALA A 185 14.21 -13.82 -5.93
CA ALA A 185 13.90 -12.41 -6.12
C ALA A 185 14.56 -11.85 -7.38
N ALA A 186 15.83 -12.23 -7.64
CA ALA A 186 16.54 -11.81 -8.83
C ALA A 186 15.87 -12.36 -10.10
N GLU A 187 15.56 -13.65 -10.13
CA GLU A 187 14.86 -14.30 -11.25
C GLU A 187 13.46 -13.72 -11.51
N LEU A 188 12.74 -13.34 -10.44
CA LEU A 188 11.43 -12.71 -10.58
C LEU A 188 11.53 -11.31 -11.16
N ILE A 189 12.54 -10.54 -10.73
CA ILE A 189 12.83 -9.20 -11.27
C ILE A 189 13.20 -9.30 -12.74
N ASP A 190 14.08 -10.22 -13.12
CA ASP A 190 14.50 -10.41 -14.50
C ASP A 190 13.30 -10.77 -15.40
N LYS A 191 12.42 -11.68 -14.97
CA LYS A 191 11.18 -12.01 -15.69
C LYS A 191 10.24 -10.81 -15.87
N ILE A 192 10.09 -9.97 -14.84
CA ILE A 192 9.26 -8.75 -14.95
C ILE A 192 9.85 -7.79 -15.97
N PHE A 193 11.17 -7.67 -16.05
CA PHE A 193 11.84 -6.83 -17.04
C PHE A 193 11.79 -7.41 -18.46
N GLU A 194 11.79 -8.73 -18.63
CA GLU A 194 11.62 -9.40 -19.93
C GLU A 194 10.18 -9.22 -20.46
N GLU A 195 9.16 -9.25 -19.60
CA GLU A 195 7.76 -9.05 -20.00
C GLU A 195 7.41 -7.57 -20.32
N LEU A 196 8.27 -6.62 -19.94
CA LEU A 196 8.08 -5.19 -20.19
C LEU A 196 8.80 -4.66 -21.44
N GLN A 197 9.51 -5.52 -22.18
CA GLN A 197 10.14 -5.23 -23.48
C GLN A 197 9.21 -5.58 -24.63
#